data_3f1250a8ecfc214598b58395a0d18c04
#
_entry.id   3f1250a8ecfc214598b58395a0d18c04
#
_cell.length_a   1.000
_cell.length_b   1.000
_cell.length_c   1.000
_cell.angle_alpha   90.00
_cell.angle_beta   90.00
_cell.angle_gamma   90.00
#
_symmetry.space_group_name_H-M   'P 1'
#
loop_
_entity.id
_entity.type
_entity.pdbx_description
1 polymer ?
#
loop_
_entity_poly.entity_id
_entity_poly.type
_entity_poly.pdbx_seq_one_letter_code
_entity_poly.pdbx_strand_id
1 'polypeptide(L)'
;MSQFLSDTAVSPRGESQWRAEVHRGWRIGSVANGGYVLALVGRALSEALNQPDPLSINAFYLAPVALGEVEVAVESLVETRSTHFATADLRQEGQLKLRATTAYTDLDLLKGPDWTNVTPPEVPAFDEAASLAMSHLEIHQNIDLRMVQGAEVFTDGQTNSSGEFVAWLAHKDGAAPGPIDLLMFADIMPPPIFTLYGAYGWVPTVELTVQVRRKPAAGPLLARHTTRQVTRGVAETDTEIWDV
;
A
#
# COMPACT_ATOMS: atom_id res chain seq x y z
N MET A 1 18.20 -9.80 2.91
CA MET A 1 17.00 -9.16 3.53
C MET A 1 16.60 -8.06 2.59
N SER A 2 15.33 -7.96 2.19
CA SER A 2 14.90 -6.90 1.27
C SER A 2 14.97 -5.54 1.94
N GLN A 3 15.12 -4.48 1.12
CA GLN A 3 15.10 -3.10 1.62
C GLN A 3 13.78 -2.78 2.31
N PHE A 4 12.65 -3.20 1.71
CA PHE A 4 11.33 -2.99 2.31
C PHE A 4 11.20 -3.69 3.68
N LEU A 5 11.62 -4.94 3.79
CA LEU A 5 11.57 -5.68 5.06
C LEU A 5 12.44 -5.01 6.13
N SER A 6 13.61 -4.50 5.76
CA SER A 6 14.49 -3.74 6.67
C SER A 6 13.84 -2.43 7.11
N ASP A 7 13.30 -1.67 6.17
CA ASP A 7 12.78 -0.33 6.40
C ASP A 7 11.35 -0.32 7.00
N THR A 8 10.69 -1.48 7.07
CA THR A 8 9.43 -1.66 7.80
C THR A 8 9.60 -2.42 9.12
N ALA A 9 10.84 -2.70 9.52
CA ALA A 9 11.09 -3.39 10.77
C ALA A 9 10.57 -2.59 11.97
N VAL A 10 9.98 -3.29 12.91
CA VAL A 10 9.49 -2.72 14.17
C VAL A 10 10.23 -3.34 15.35
N SER A 11 10.33 -2.63 16.44
CA SER A 11 10.91 -3.14 17.70
C SER A 11 9.95 -2.91 18.85
N PRO A 12 9.78 -3.90 19.78
CA PRO A 12 8.91 -3.73 20.92
C PRO A 12 9.43 -2.61 21.85
N ARG A 13 8.52 -1.80 22.39
CA ARG A 13 8.80 -0.71 23.36
C ARG A 13 8.13 -0.93 24.71
N GLY A 14 7.46 -2.01 24.87
CA GLY A 14 6.68 -2.35 26.06
C GLY A 14 5.55 -3.27 25.71
N GLU A 15 4.58 -3.38 26.58
CA GLU A 15 3.39 -4.17 26.35
C GLU A 15 2.52 -3.48 25.28
N SER A 16 2.20 -4.18 24.19
CA SER A 16 1.34 -3.69 23.10
C SER A 16 1.81 -2.40 22.40
N GLN A 17 3.12 -2.09 22.45
CA GLN A 17 3.70 -0.92 21.81
C GLN A 17 4.96 -1.29 21.02
N TRP A 18 5.09 -0.71 19.83
CA TRP A 18 6.22 -0.90 18.92
C TRP A 18 6.73 0.45 18.46
N ARG A 19 8.02 0.47 18.14
CA ARG A 19 8.72 1.60 17.54
C ARG A 19 9.15 1.21 16.13
N ALA A 20 9.05 2.15 15.21
CA ALA A 20 9.57 2.04 13.84
C ALA A 20 10.26 3.36 13.44
N GLU A 21 11.05 3.29 12.38
CA GLU A 21 11.68 4.46 11.74
C GLU A 21 11.05 4.69 10.38
N VAL A 22 10.67 5.92 10.07
CA VAL A 22 10.19 6.33 8.75
C VAL A 22 11.36 6.73 7.90
N HIS A 23 11.72 5.90 6.92
CA HIS A 23 12.88 6.06 6.07
C HIS A 23 12.62 6.93 4.85
N ARG A 24 13.64 7.72 4.46
CA ARG A 24 13.56 8.67 3.35
C ARG A 24 13.18 8.03 2.01
N GLY A 25 13.64 6.81 1.75
CA GLY A 25 13.39 6.10 0.49
C GLY A 25 11.93 5.77 0.19
N TRP A 26 11.00 6.04 1.11
CA TRP A 26 9.58 5.70 1.00
C TRP A 26 8.66 6.92 1.02
N ARG A 27 9.18 8.09 0.67
CA ARG A 27 8.38 9.32 0.66
C ARG A 27 7.98 9.77 -0.74
N ILE A 28 6.91 10.56 -0.76
CA ILE A 28 6.43 11.32 -1.91
C ILE A 28 6.52 12.80 -1.53
N GLY A 29 7.42 13.55 -2.17
CA GLY A 29 7.69 14.93 -1.78
C GLY A 29 8.26 15.02 -0.35
N SER A 30 7.57 15.72 0.55
CA SER A 30 8.03 15.96 1.92
C SER A 30 7.52 14.96 2.96
N VAL A 31 6.61 14.05 2.60
CA VAL A 31 5.93 13.15 3.53
C VAL A 31 6.09 11.69 3.12
N ALA A 32 5.96 10.77 4.07
CA ALA A 32 5.93 9.34 3.79
C ALA A 32 4.71 8.96 2.94
N ASN A 33 4.88 7.98 2.03
CA ASN A 33 3.76 7.37 1.31
C ASN A 33 2.81 6.70 2.30
N GLY A 34 1.49 6.84 2.09
CA GLY A 34 0.47 6.33 3.01
C GLY A 34 0.48 4.81 3.12
N GLY A 35 0.65 4.08 2.01
CA GLY A 35 0.76 2.63 2.00
C GLY A 35 2.00 2.12 2.74
N TYR A 36 3.14 2.81 2.63
CA TYR A 36 4.33 2.51 3.42
C TYR A 36 4.07 2.71 4.93
N VAL A 37 3.42 3.80 5.31
CA VAL A 37 3.02 4.04 6.71
C VAL A 37 2.06 2.95 7.20
N LEU A 38 1.12 2.52 6.36
CA LEU A 38 0.22 1.41 6.68
C LEU A 38 0.98 0.08 6.84
N ALA A 39 2.03 -0.14 6.05
CA ALA A 39 2.89 -1.32 6.18
C ALA A 39 3.67 -1.35 7.51
N LEU A 40 4.11 -0.20 8.05
CA LEU A 40 4.69 -0.13 9.39
C LEU A 40 3.68 -0.57 10.45
N VAL A 41 2.43 -0.11 10.35
CA VAL A 41 1.33 -0.55 11.22
C VAL A 41 1.05 -2.02 11.05
N GLY A 42 0.98 -2.51 9.80
CA GLY A 42 0.81 -3.93 9.49
C GLY A 42 1.91 -4.81 10.09
N ARG A 43 3.16 -4.34 10.07
CA ARG A 43 4.28 -5.05 10.68
C ARG A 43 4.12 -5.16 12.21
N ALA A 44 3.75 -4.06 12.88
CA ALA A 44 3.50 -4.07 14.32
C ALA A 44 2.33 -5.01 14.70
N LEU A 45 1.28 -5.04 13.88
CA LEU A 45 0.16 -5.97 14.04
C LEU A 45 0.59 -7.43 13.88
N SER A 46 1.45 -7.76 12.88
CA SER A 46 1.98 -9.11 12.70
C SER A 46 2.85 -9.58 13.89
N GLU A 47 3.54 -8.65 14.57
CA GLU A 47 4.31 -8.97 15.78
C GLU A 47 3.44 -9.07 17.05
N ALA A 48 2.32 -8.34 17.07
CA ALA A 48 1.43 -8.27 18.23
C ALA A 48 0.41 -9.41 18.28
N LEU A 49 -0.03 -9.89 17.13
CA LEU A 49 -1.17 -10.79 17.02
C LEU A 49 -0.70 -12.24 16.82
N ASN A 50 -1.53 -13.21 17.25
CA ASN A 50 -1.26 -14.63 17.06
C ASN A 50 -1.48 -15.09 15.60
N GLN A 51 -2.07 -14.25 14.76
CA GLN A 51 -2.28 -14.51 13.34
C GLN A 51 -1.30 -13.69 12.51
N PRO A 52 -0.60 -14.27 11.49
CA PRO A 52 0.53 -13.60 10.85
C PRO A 52 0.17 -12.59 9.78
N ASP A 53 -0.97 -12.77 9.11
CA ASP A 53 -1.25 -12.08 7.86
C ASP A 53 -2.48 -11.16 7.95
N PRO A 54 -2.44 -9.95 7.36
CA PRO A 54 -3.63 -9.11 7.25
C PRO A 54 -4.65 -9.77 6.30
N LEU A 55 -5.86 -10.04 6.78
CA LEU A 55 -7.00 -10.42 5.95
C LEU A 55 -7.73 -9.17 5.44
N SER A 56 -7.89 -8.19 6.34
CA SER A 56 -8.47 -6.89 6.04
C SER A 56 -7.90 -5.85 6.99
N ILE A 57 -7.56 -4.69 6.49
CA ILE A 57 -7.16 -3.54 7.28
C ILE A 57 -7.79 -2.27 6.69
N ASN A 58 -8.46 -1.51 7.54
CA ASN A 58 -9.00 -0.19 7.22
C ASN A 58 -8.22 0.85 8.01
N ALA A 59 -7.82 1.94 7.36
CA ALA A 59 -7.04 2.99 7.98
C ALA A 59 -7.55 4.38 7.62
N PHE A 60 -7.65 5.27 8.62
CA PHE A 60 -7.83 6.70 8.44
C PHE A 60 -6.51 7.43 8.62
N TYR A 61 -6.15 8.26 7.65
CA TYR A 61 -4.97 9.12 7.66
C TYR A 61 -5.36 10.49 8.22
N LEU A 62 -4.94 10.77 9.46
CA LEU A 62 -5.37 11.94 10.23
C LEU A 62 -4.42 13.13 10.09
N ALA A 63 -3.14 12.85 9.80
CA ALA A 63 -2.12 13.84 9.53
C ALA A 63 -0.93 13.23 8.77
N PRO A 64 -0.19 14.00 7.99
CA PRO A 64 1.03 13.54 7.32
C PRO A 64 2.06 13.00 8.33
N VAL A 65 2.80 11.96 7.91
CA VAL A 65 3.90 11.38 8.67
C VAL A 65 5.21 11.87 8.07
N ALA A 66 6.07 12.43 8.91
CA ALA A 66 7.41 12.89 8.55
C ALA A 66 8.45 11.77 8.72
N LEU A 67 9.68 12.03 8.26
CA LEU A 67 10.82 11.14 8.53
C LEU A 67 11.11 11.07 10.03
N GLY A 68 11.65 9.95 10.49
CA GLY A 68 12.06 9.71 11.86
C GLY A 68 11.18 8.72 12.60
N GLU A 69 11.34 8.68 13.92
CA GLU A 69 10.69 7.70 14.78
C GLU A 69 9.17 7.87 14.82
N VAL A 70 8.47 6.73 14.80
CA VAL A 70 7.04 6.61 15.05
C VAL A 70 6.77 5.51 16.07
N GLU A 71 5.66 5.62 16.77
CA GLU A 71 5.17 4.65 17.74
C GLU A 71 3.87 4.04 17.25
N VAL A 72 3.76 2.72 17.33
CA VAL A 72 2.52 2.00 17.01
C VAL A 72 2.03 1.31 18.28
N ALA A 73 0.82 1.66 18.72
CA ALA A 73 0.12 0.98 19.81
C ALA A 73 -0.95 0.07 19.22
N VAL A 74 -0.97 -1.18 19.65
CA VAL A 74 -1.94 -2.19 19.20
C VAL A 74 -2.85 -2.57 20.36
N GLU A 75 -4.16 -2.61 20.11
CA GLU A 75 -5.18 -3.08 21.04
C GLU A 75 -5.88 -4.30 20.43
N SER A 76 -5.74 -5.46 21.08
CA SER A 76 -6.48 -6.66 20.74
C SER A 76 -7.95 -6.49 21.13
N LEU A 77 -8.86 -6.72 20.18
CA LEU A 77 -10.30 -6.62 20.41
C LEU A 77 -10.92 -7.99 20.68
N VAL A 78 -10.75 -8.92 19.75
CA VAL A 78 -11.29 -10.28 19.82
C VAL A 78 -10.37 -11.24 19.09
N GLU A 79 -10.03 -12.34 19.73
CA GLU A 79 -9.35 -13.46 19.09
C GLU A 79 -10.33 -14.62 18.95
N THR A 80 -10.43 -15.15 17.74
CA THR A 80 -11.17 -16.38 17.42
C THR A 80 -10.18 -17.47 16.99
N ARG A 81 -10.69 -18.67 16.67
CA ARG A 81 -9.85 -19.77 16.23
C ARG A 81 -8.99 -19.44 14.98
N SER A 82 -9.53 -18.64 14.05
CA SER A 82 -8.91 -18.39 12.74
C SER A 82 -8.68 -16.91 12.44
N THR A 83 -9.16 -16.00 13.28
CA THR A 83 -9.11 -14.56 13.02
C THR A 83 -8.87 -13.81 14.32
N HIS A 84 -7.96 -12.84 14.26
CA HIS A 84 -7.70 -11.92 15.37
C HIS A 84 -8.06 -10.50 14.93
N PHE A 85 -9.00 -9.87 15.63
CA PHE A 85 -9.43 -8.49 15.40
C PHE A 85 -8.69 -7.54 16.34
N ALA A 86 -8.22 -6.44 15.81
CA ALA A 86 -7.46 -5.46 16.58
C ALA A 86 -7.65 -4.04 16.04
N THR A 87 -7.26 -3.05 16.84
CA THR A 87 -7.02 -1.68 16.39
C THR A 87 -5.54 -1.32 16.55
N ALA A 88 -5.07 -0.37 15.77
CA ALA A 88 -3.72 0.16 15.88
C ALA A 88 -3.70 1.68 15.68
N ASP A 89 -2.97 2.38 16.53
CA ASP A 89 -2.70 3.81 16.46
C ASP A 89 -1.23 4.05 16.15
N LEU A 90 -0.93 4.74 15.04
CA LEU A 90 0.40 5.25 14.78
C LEU A 90 0.49 6.71 15.20
N ARG A 91 1.51 7.00 16.02
CA ARG A 91 1.80 8.33 16.54
C ARG A 91 3.21 8.78 16.18
N GLN A 92 3.35 10.07 15.97
CA GLN A 92 4.65 10.73 15.82
C GLN A 92 4.67 11.98 16.69
N GLU A 93 5.69 12.12 17.53
CA GLU A 93 5.81 13.24 18.49
C GLU A 93 4.54 13.40 19.35
N GLY A 94 3.93 12.29 19.77
CA GLY A 94 2.69 12.26 20.56
C GLY A 94 1.40 12.52 19.79
N GLN A 95 1.48 13.01 18.53
CA GLN A 95 0.31 13.25 17.70
C GLN A 95 -0.15 11.97 17.00
N LEU A 96 -1.44 11.67 17.06
CA LEU A 96 -2.06 10.59 16.29
C LEU A 96 -2.04 10.94 14.80
N LYS A 97 -1.40 10.10 13.99
CA LYS A 97 -1.23 10.27 12.55
C LYS A 97 -2.11 9.35 11.73
N LEU A 98 -2.26 8.10 12.20
CA LEU A 98 -3.05 7.08 11.54
C LEU A 98 -3.76 6.23 12.59
N ARG A 99 -5.00 5.84 12.32
CA ARG A 99 -5.74 4.84 13.08
C ARG A 99 -6.23 3.75 12.16
N ALA A 100 -5.97 2.49 12.52
CA ALA A 100 -6.40 1.33 11.77
C ALA A 100 -7.29 0.40 12.59
N THR A 101 -8.21 -0.30 11.90
CA THR A 101 -8.96 -1.45 12.42
C THR A 101 -8.73 -2.62 11.50
N THR A 102 -8.50 -3.81 12.03
CA THR A 102 -8.02 -4.94 11.23
C THR A 102 -8.61 -6.27 11.66
N ALA A 103 -8.62 -7.21 10.70
CA ALA A 103 -8.76 -8.64 10.91
C ALA A 103 -7.50 -9.32 10.37
N TYR A 104 -6.81 -10.08 11.21
CA TYR A 104 -5.63 -10.89 10.87
C TYR A 104 -5.99 -12.37 10.86
N THR A 105 -5.33 -13.14 10.02
CA THR A 105 -5.50 -14.59 9.87
C THR A 105 -4.18 -15.24 9.46
N ASP A 106 -4.16 -16.55 9.39
CA ASP A 106 -3.15 -17.29 8.62
C ASP A 106 -3.74 -17.60 7.23
N LEU A 107 -3.27 -16.89 6.20
CA LEU A 107 -3.77 -17.03 4.83
C LEU A 107 -3.53 -18.44 4.26
N ASP A 108 -2.49 -19.15 4.70
CA ASP A 108 -2.19 -20.53 4.26
C ASP A 108 -3.18 -21.55 4.83
N LEU A 109 -3.88 -21.21 5.92
CA LEU A 109 -4.86 -22.08 6.55
C LEU A 109 -6.29 -21.85 6.06
N LEU A 110 -6.53 -20.81 5.26
CA LEU A 110 -7.85 -20.56 4.70
C LEU A 110 -8.26 -21.69 3.75
N LYS A 111 -9.52 -22.11 3.85
CA LYS A 111 -10.08 -23.21 3.06
C LYS A 111 -11.46 -22.78 2.55
N GLY A 112 -11.75 -23.11 1.30
CA GLY A 112 -13.03 -22.83 0.69
C GLY A 112 -12.92 -22.77 -0.82
N PRO A 113 -14.03 -22.53 -1.53
CA PRO A 113 -14.00 -22.33 -2.97
C PRO A 113 -13.40 -20.95 -3.31
N ASP A 114 -12.64 -20.89 -4.40
CA ASP A 114 -12.20 -19.65 -5.03
C ASP A 114 -13.18 -19.29 -6.16
N TRP A 115 -13.59 -18.04 -6.19
CA TRP A 115 -14.38 -17.47 -7.27
C TRP A 115 -14.08 -15.99 -7.44
N THR A 116 -13.95 -15.56 -8.68
CA THR A 116 -13.85 -14.15 -9.04
C THR A 116 -14.53 -13.92 -10.40
N ASN A 117 -15.11 -12.74 -10.57
CA ASN A 117 -15.59 -12.23 -11.85
C ASN A 117 -14.70 -11.07 -12.37
N VAL A 118 -13.59 -10.82 -11.68
CA VAL A 118 -12.63 -9.80 -12.07
C VAL A 118 -11.42 -10.49 -12.68
N THR A 119 -11.03 -10.03 -13.87
CA THR A 119 -9.86 -10.55 -14.60
C THR A 119 -8.79 -9.48 -14.69
N PRO A 120 -7.51 -9.86 -14.60
CA PRO A 120 -6.42 -8.93 -14.88
C PRO A 120 -6.52 -8.41 -16.32
N PRO A 121 -6.16 -7.14 -16.57
CA PRO A 121 -6.11 -6.63 -17.93
C PRO A 121 -5.04 -7.33 -18.76
N GLU A 122 -5.29 -7.50 -20.05
CA GLU A 122 -4.28 -7.99 -20.99
C GLU A 122 -3.26 -6.88 -21.28
N VAL A 123 -2.01 -7.11 -20.91
CA VAL A 123 -0.93 -6.12 -20.98
C VAL A 123 0.37 -6.79 -21.47
N PRO A 124 1.35 -6.03 -22.01
CA PRO A 124 2.70 -6.53 -22.25
C PRO A 124 3.33 -7.11 -20.98
N ALA A 125 4.24 -8.05 -21.16
CA ALA A 125 5.00 -8.62 -20.05
C ALA A 125 5.79 -7.54 -19.28
N PHE A 126 6.11 -7.81 -18.01
CA PHE A 126 6.85 -6.88 -17.17
C PHE A 126 8.12 -6.32 -17.83
N ASP A 127 8.92 -7.18 -18.47
CA ASP A 127 10.18 -6.77 -19.11
C ASP A 127 9.98 -5.93 -20.39
N GLU A 128 8.80 -5.96 -20.98
CA GLU A 128 8.44 -5.19 -22.16
C GLU A 128 7.83 -3.82 -21.80
N ALA A 129 7.37 -3.65 -20.57
CA ALA A 129 6.77 -2.43 -20.10
C ALA A 129 7.82 -1.38 -19.71
N ALA A 130 7.57 -0.12 -20.07
CA ALA A 130 8.50 0.98 -19.75
C ALA A 130 8.45 1.35 -18.26
N SER A 131 9.61 1.46 -17.61
CA SER A 131 9.70 1.94 -16.24
C SER A 131 9.35 3.43 -16.16
N LEU A 132 8.46 3.79 -15.27
CA LEU A 132 8.12 5.17 -14.97
C LEU A 132 9.09 5.72 -13.89
N ALA A 133 10.30 6.04 -14.30
CA ALA A 133 11.28 6.62 -13.40
C ALA A 133 11.01 8.13 -13.19
N MET A 134 10.17 8.47 -12.24
CA MET A 134 10.07 9.84 -11.74
C MET A 134 11.18 10.09 -10.71
N SER A 135 12.35 10.53 -11.18
CA SER A 135 13.58 10.67 -10.39
C SER A 135 13.47 11.63 -9.20
N HIS A 136 12.44 12.49 -9.17
CA HIS A 136 12.15 13.40 -8.07
C HIS A 136 11.35 12.75 -6.92
N LEU A 137 10.86 11.52 -7.10
CA LEU A 137 10.16 10.77 -6.06
C LEU A 137 11.08 9.69 -5.50
N GLU A 138 11.48 9.83 -4.23
CA GLU A 138 12.39 8.89 -3.59
C GLU A 138 11.88 7.46 -3.57
N ILE A 139 10.57 7.25 -3.45
CA ILE A 139 9.96 5.92 -3.44
C ILE A 139 10.29 5.10 -4.71
N HIS A 140 10.49 5.78 -5.85
CA HIS A 140 10.90 5.13 -7.09
C HIS A 140 12.38 4.66 -7.08
N GLN A 141 13.15 4.92 -6.01
CA GLN A 141 14.46 4.31 -5.82
C GLN A 141 14.34 2.85 -5.37
N ASN A 142 13.24 2.49 -4.70
CA ASN A 142 12.98 1.18 -4.12
C ASN A 142 11.97 0.35 -4.92
N ILE A 143 11.07 1.02 -5.67
CA ILE A 143 10.01 0.38 -6.44
C ILE A 143 10.22 0.60 -7.93
N ASP A 144 10.18 -0.49 -8.70
CA ASP A 144 10.07 -0.47 -10.16
C ASP A 144 8.58 -0.45 -10.52
N LEU A 145 8.10 0.73 -10.88
CA LEU A 145 6.75 0.95 -11.36
C LEU A 145 6.80 1.11 -12.86
N ARG A 146 6.20 0.16 -13.60
CA ARG A 146 6.16 0.16 -15.07
C ARG A 146 4.75 0.37 -15.56
N MET A 147 4.48 1.59 -16.02
CA MET A 147 3.17 1.97 -16.52
C MET A 147 2.90 1.31 -17.88
N VAL A 148 1.75 0.68 -18.01
CA VAL A 148 1.25 0.12 -19.27
C VAL A 148 0.04 0.89 -19.79
N GLN A 149 -0.63 1.67 -18.94
CA GLN A 149 -1.71 2.58 -19.32
C GLN A 149 -1.69 3.84 -18.48
N GLY A 150 -1.90 5.00 -19.10
CA GLY A 150 -1.98 6.31 -18.46
C GLY A 150 -0.63 7.07 -18.34
N ALA A 151 0.47 6.51 -18.83
CA ALA A 151 1.81 7.13 -18.73
C ALA A 151 1.89 8.50 -19.41
N GLU A 152 1.09 8.75 -20.44
CA GLU A 152 1.04 9.99 -21.22
C GLU A 152 0.78 11.24 -20.36
N VAL A 153 0.09 11.08 -19.23
CA VAL A 153 -0.14 12.18 -18.27
C VAL A 153 1.18 12.74 -17.73
N PHE A 154 2.20 11.90 -17.57
CA PHE A 154 3.50 12.27 -17.02
C PHE A 154 4.54 12.59 -18.09
N THR A 155 4.43 12.00 -19.28
CA THR A 155 5.37 12.19 -20.39
C THR A 155 5.02 13.41 -21.24
N ASP A 156 3.76 13.56 -21.58
CA ASP A 156 3.28 14.54 -22.55
C ASP A 156 2.31 15.57 -21.93
N GLY A 157 1.95 15.39 -20.66
CA GLY A 157 0.97 16.21 -19.97
C GLY A 157 -0.46 16.03 -20.51
N GLN A 158 -0.71 14.97 -21.28
CA GLN A 158 -2.01 14.74 -21.92
C GLN A 158 -2.94 13.92 -21.01
N THR A 159 -4.16 14.42 -20.82
CA THR A 159 -5.23 13.66 -20.18
C THR A 159 -5.90 12.76 -21.20
N ASN A 160 -6.33 11.56 -20.76
CA ASN A 160 -7.04 10.60 -21.61
C ASN A 160 -8.46 10.32 -21.14
N SER A 161 -8.88 10.94 -20.03
CA SER A 161 -10.22 10.84 -19.43
C SER A 161 -10.63 9.41 -19.06
N SER A 162 -9.70 8.47 -18.91
CA SER A 162 -10.01 7.08 -18.56
C SER A 162 -10.40 6.90 -17.09
N GLY A 163 -9.88 7.73 -16.19
CA GLY A 163 -9.97 7.51 -14.76
C GLY A 163 -9.19 6.26 -14.31
N GLU A 164 -8.20 5.80 -15.10
CA GLU A 164 -7.53 4.53 -14.86
C GLU A 164 -6.03 4.59 -15.15
N PHE A 165 -5.26 3.95 -14.28
CA PHE A 165 -3.87 3.57 -14.50
C PHE A 165 -3.73 2.06 -14.42
N VAL A 166 -2.88 1.48 -15.27
CA VAL A 166 -2.45 0.09 -15.18
C VAL A 166 -0.93 0.06 -15.16
N ALA A 167 -0.36 -0.67 -14.22
CA ALA A 167 1.09 -0.76 -14.06
C ALA A 167 1.52 -2.10 -13.46
N TRP A 168 2.74 -2.50 -13.78
CA TRP A 168 3.48 -3.50 -13.04
C TRP A 168 4.20 -2.88 -11.86
N LEU A 169 4.21 -3.59 -10.74
CA LEU A 169 4.84 -3.21 -9.48
C LEU A 169 5.85 -4.28 -9.06
N ALA A 170 7.07 -3.89 -8.77
CA ALA A 170 8.08 -4.79 -8.25
C ALA A 170 9.05 -4.05 -7.30
N HIS A 171 9.66 -4.76 -6.37
CA HIS A 171 10.79 -4.24 -5.62
C HIS A 171 12.03 -4.20 -6.53
N LYS A 172 12.77 -3.09 -6.53
CA LYS A 172 13.99 -2.95 -7.35
C LYS A 172 15.12 -3.86 -6.91
N ASP A 173 15.13 -4.28 -5.66
CA ASP A 173 16.10 -5.25 -5.12
C ASP A 173 15.76 -6.69 -5.48
N GLY A 174 14.68 -6.93 -6.25
CA GLY A 174 14.23 -8.24 -6.68
C GLY A 174 13.57 -9.07 -5.58
N ALA A 175 13.25 -8.48 -4.44
CA ALA A 175 12.57 -9.18 -3.35
C ALA A 175 11.17 -9.62 -3.77
N ALA A 176 10.81 -10.85 -3.40
CA ALA A 176 9.45 -11.33 -3.57
C ALA A 176 8.50 -10.57 -2.62
N PRO A 177 7.33 -10.13 -3.10
CA PRO A 177 6.35 -9.46 -2.24
C PRO A 177 5.70 -10.45 -1.27
N GLY A 178 5.30 -9.95 -0.10
CA GLY A 178 4.50 -10.66 0.89
C GLY A 178 3.20 -9.92 1.20
N PRO A 179 2.37 -10.44 2.12
CA PRO A 179 1.08 -9.81 2.47
C PRO A 179 1.20 -8.37 2.98
N ILE A 180 2.28 -8.03 3.70
CA ILE A 180 2.52 -6.67 4.19
C ILE A 180 2.92 -5.72 3.05
N ASP A 181 3.60 -6.22 2.02
CA ASP A 181 3.96 -5.43 0.83
C ASP A 181 2.72 -4.97 0.08
N LEU A 182 1.64 -5.77 0.09
CA LEU A 182 0.37 -5.41 -0.54
C LEU A 182 -0.27 -4.17 0.10
N LEU A 183 -0.02 -3.91 1.38
CA LEU A 183 -0.50 -2.69 2.04
C LEU A 183 0.17 -1.44 1.44
N MET A 184 1.46 -1.53 1.12
CA MET A 184 2.20 -0.47 0.45
C MET A 184 1.80 -0.36 -1.03
N PHE A 185 1.69 -1.50 -1.75
CA PHE A 185 1.33 -1.50 -3.15
C PHE A 185 -0.09 -1.01 -3.42
N ALA A 186 -1.00 -1.09 -2.46
CA ALA A 186 -2.35 -0.56 -2.59
C ALA A 186 -2.41 0.98 -2.72
N ASP A 187 -1.35 1.70 -2.30
CA ASP A 187 -1.29 3.17 -2.30
C ASP A 187 -0.04 3.71 -3.05
N ILE A 188 0.63 2.87 -3.85
CA ILE A 188 1.86 3.27 -4.55
C ILE A 188 1.60 3.97 -5.87
N MET A 189 0.48 3.67 -6.50
CA MET A 189 0.17 4.19 -7.83
C MET A 189 -0.24 5.66 -7.77
N PRO A 190 0.04 6.45 -8.84
CA PRO A 190 -0.46 7.80 -8.94
C PRO A 190 -1.98 7.86 -8.86
N PRO A 191 -2.57 8.94 -8.30
CA PRO A 191 -4.03 9.09 -8.26
C PRO A 191 -4.66 9.08 -9.66
N PRO A 192 -5.66 8.22 -9.96
CA PRO A 192 -6.25 8.09 -11.29
C PRO A 192 -6.93 9.35 -11.79
N ILE A 193 -7.30 10.27 -10.90
CA ILE A 193 -7.85 11.58 -11.28
C ILE A 193 -6.87 12.40 -12.14
N PHE A 194 -5.58 12.07 -12.14
CA PHE A 194 -4.61 12.73 -13.01
C PHE A 194 -4.87 12.46 -14.49
N THR A 195 -5.48 11.32 -14.82
CA THR A 195 -5.89 11.03 -16.21
C THR A 195 -7.05 11.93 -16.67
N LEU A 196 -7.80 12.49 -15.71
CA LEU A 196 -8.96 13.35 -15.98
C LEU A 196 -8.56 14.83 -16.02
N TYR A 197 -7.67 15.26 -15.11
CA TYR A 197 -7.40 16.69 -14.88
C TYR A 197 -5.93 17.09 -15.05
N GLY A 198 -5.04 16.13 -15.31
CA GLY A 198 -3.58 16.34 -15.37
C GLY A 198 -2.87 16.07 -14.04
N ALA A 199 -1.58 15.80 -14.11
CA ALA A 199 -0.74 15.45 -12.96
C ALA A 199 -0.32 16.71 -12.20
N TYR A 200 -1.22 17.32 -11.46
CA TYR A 200 -0.92 18.51 -10.64
C TYR A 200 -1.61 18.46 -9.27
N GLY A 201 -1.01 19.13 -8.31
CA GLY A 201 -1.56 19.25 -6.97
C GLY A 201 -1.25 18.05 -6.07
N TRP A 202 -1.78 18.15 -4.87
CA TRP A 202 -1.66 17.14 -3.83
C TRP A 202 -3.01 16.42 -3.64
N VAL A 203 -2.98 15.11 -3.71
CA VAL A 203 -4.16 14.25 -3.54
C VAL A 203 -3.91 13.33 -2.34
N PRO A 204 -4.21 13.78 -1.12
CA PRO A 204 -3.99 12.98 0.07
C PRO A 204 -5.01 11.85 0.18
N THR A 205 -4.55 10.68 0.60
CA THR A 205 -5.41 9.57 1.01
C THR A 205 -6.06 9.92 2.34
N VAL A 206 -7.37 9.90 2.41
CA VAL A 206 -8.15 10.14 3.63
C VAL A 206 -8.42 8.82 4.35
N GLU A 207 -8.78 7.80 3.59
CA GLU A 207 -9.11 6.47 4.05
C GLU A 207 -8.59 5.46 3.04
N LEU A 208 -8.09 4.32 3.53
CA LEU A 208 -7.68 3.18 2.72
C LEU A 208 -8.14 1.89 3.38
N THR A 209 -8.86 1.06 2.62
CA THR A 209 -9.17 -0.31 3.01
C THR A 209 -8.44 -1.28 2.10
N VAL A 210 -7.59 -2.14 2.68
CA VAL A 210 -6.90 -3.21 1.94
C VAL A 210 -7.47 -4.56 2.37
N GLN A 211 -7.82 -5.39 1.39
CA GLN A 211 -8.27 -6.75 1.60
C GLN A 211 -7.32 -7.72 0.91
N VAL A 212 -6.59 -8.51 1.69
CA VAL A 212 -5.66 -9.51 1.18
C VAL A 212 -6.38 -10.85 1.08
N ARG A 213 -6.36 -11.47 -0.10
CA ARG A 213 -7.07 -12.73 -0.35
C ARG A 213 -6.18 -13.96 -0.26
N ARG A 214 -4.90 -13.80 -0.60
CA ARG A 214 -3.87 -14.83 -0.51
C ARG A 214 -2.49 -14.19 -0.46
N LYS A 215 -1.48 -14.96 -0.09
CA LYS A 215 -0.08 -14.56 -0.22
C LYS A 215 0.26 -14.41 -1.70
N PRO A 216 0.85 -13.29 -2.12
CA PRO A 216 1.22 -13.10 -3.51
C PRO A 216 2.31 -14.08 -3.94
N ALA A 217 2.29 -14.51 -5.19
CA ALA A 217 3.38 -15.26 -5.79
C ALA A 217 4.63 -14.39 -5.92
N ALA A 218 5.80 -15.03 -6.02
CA ALA A 218 7.05 -14.32 -6.26
C ALA A 218 7.06 -13.72 -7.67
N GLY A 219 7.51 -12.48 -7.79
CA GLY A 219 7.62 -11.75 -9.04
C GLY A 219 6.89 -10.41 -9.03
N PRO A 220 6.84 -9.74 -10.19
CA PRO A 220 6.08 -8.52 -10.36
C PRO A 220 4.57 -8.75 -10.16
N LEU A 221 3.88 -7.76 -9.62
CA LEU A 221 2.43 -7.75 -9.49
C LEU A 221 1.83 -6.77 -10.50
N LEU A 222 0.73 -7.16 -11.13
CA LEU A 222 -0.03 -6.28 -12.00
C LEU A 222 -1.07 -5.53 -11.16
N ALA A 223 -1.13 -4.21 -11.31
CA ALA A 223 -2.09 -3.37 -10.61
C ALA A 223 -2.93 -2.55 -11.58
N ARG A 224 -4.22 -2.44 -11.30
CA ARG A 224 -5.14 -1.50 -11.92
C ARG A 224 -5.69 -0.58 -10.85
N HIS A 225 -5.57 0.72 -11.07
CA HIS A 225 -6.03 1.76 -10.14
C HIS A 225 -7.03 2.64 -10.86
N THR A 226 -8.27 2.69 -10.36
CA THR A 226 -9.40 3.36 -11.04
C THR A 226 -10.09 4.38 -10.15
N THR A 227 -10.59 5.46 -10.76
CA THR A 227 -11.53 6.42 -10.19
C THR A 227 -12.77 6.43 -11.06
N ARG A 228 -13.94 6.20 -10.48
CA ARG A 228 -15.22 6.23 -11.20
C ARG A 228 -16.05 7.46 -10.85
N GLN A 229 -15.75 8.08 -9.70
CA GLN A 229 -16.50 9.23 -9.23
C GLN A 229 -15.57 10.28 -8.62
N VAL A 230 -15.76 11.52 -9.05
CA VAL A 230 -15.19 12.72 -8.42
C VAL A 230 -16.33 13.67 -8.11
N THR A 231 -16.49 14.06 -6.86
CA THR A 231 -17.55 14.96 -6.44
C THR A 231 -16.99 16.05 -5.53
N ARG A 232 -17.08 17.31 -5.97
CA ARG A 232 -16.64 18.49 -5.18
C ARG A 232 -15.20 18.39 -4.64
N GLY A 233 -14.29 17.83 -5.47
CA GLY A 233 -12.88 17.68 -5.12
C GLY A 233 -12.56 16.45 -4.28
N VAL A 234 -13.52 15.57 -4.03
CA VAL A 234 -13.29 14.26 -3.39
C VAL A 234 -13.45 13.17 -4.44
N ALA A 235 -12.46 12.30 -4.56
CA ALA A 235 -12.46 11.13 -5.44
C ALA A 235 -12.54 9.86 -4.61
N GLU A 236 -13.26 8.87 -5.13
CA GLU A 236 -13.09 7.48 -4.70
C GLU A 236 -12.10 6.80 -5.65
N THR A 237 -11.34 5.82 -5.14
CA THR A 237 -10.41 5.03 -5.95
C THR A 237 -10.43 3.57 -5.53
N ASP A 238 -10.33 2.67 -6.51
CA ASP A 238 -10.15 1.25 -6.29
C ASP A 238 -8.81 0.80 -6.86
N THR A 239 -8.07 -0.03 -6.11
CA THR A 239 -6.85 -0.70 -6.59
C THR A 239 -7.06 -2.20 -6.59
N GLU A 240 -6.90 -2.84 -7.74
CA GLU A 240 -6.90 -4.29 -7.88
C GLU A 240 -5.46 -4.74 -8.16
N ILE A 241 -4.99 -5.78 -7.46
CA ILE A 241 -3.61 -6.28 -7.60
C ILE A 241 -3.65 -7.79 -7.83
N TRP A 242 -2.93 -8.24 -8.86
CA TRP A 242 -2.82 -9.65 -9.27
C TRP A 242 -1.37 -10.11 -9.31
N ASP A 243 -1.16 -11.35 -8.92
CA ASP A 243 0.01 -12.18 -9.18
C ASP A 243 -0.24 -13.03 -10.44
N VAL A 244 0.18 -12.56 -11.63
CA VAL A 244 -0.09 -13.15 -12.95
C VAL A 244 1.17 -13.69 -13.61
#